data_78acf0c8b635af205d434c2e41b79228
#
_entry.id   78acf0c8b635af205d434c2e41b79228
#
_cell.length_a   1.000
_cell.length_b   1.000
_cell.length_c   1.000
_cell.angle_alpha   90.00
_cell.angle_beta   90.00
_cell.angle_gamma   90.00
#
_symmetry.space_group_name_H-M   'P 1'
#
loop_
_entity.id
_entity.type
_entity.pdbx_description
1 polymer ?
#
loop_
_entity_poly.entity_id
_entity_poly.type
_entity_poly.pdbx_seq_one_letter_code
_entity_poly.pdbx_strand_id
1 'polypeptide(L)' 'MNKIKIKGIYKHFKGDLYLVEDIAINSETEEEYVIYRALYGDNKLYIRPYNMFIS' A
#
# COMPACT_ATOMS: atom_id res chain seq x y z
N MET A 1 5.31 13.52 -10.18
CA MET A 1 4.97 13.02 -8.85
C MET A 1 4.18 11.73 -8.95
N ASN A 2 4.60 10.75 -8.19
CA ASN A 2 3.94 9.44 -8.22
C ASN A 2 2.75 9.42 -7.29
N LYS A 3 1.61 9.02 -7.83
CA LYS A 3 0.42 8.82 -7.03
C LYS A 3 0.13 7.33 -6.95
N ILE A 4 -0.31 6.91 -5.78
CA ILE A 4 -0.70 5.52 -5.58
C ILE A 4 -2.13 5.37 -6.12
N LYS A 5 -2.29 4.36 -6.98
CA LYS A 5 -3.57 4.10 -7.61
C LYS A 5 -4.31 3.00 -6.87
N ILE A 6 -5.52 3.30 -6.40
CA ILE A 6 -6.36 2.31 -5.74
C ILE A 6 -6.69 1.22 -6.75
N LYS A 7 -6.59 -0.03 -6.31
CA LYS A 7 -6.74 -1.24 -7.12
C LYS A 7 -5.60 -1.44 -8.10
N GLY A 8 -4.53 -0.64 -7.98
CA GLY A 8 -3.34 -0.84 -8.77
C GLY A 8 -2.47 -1.94 -8.18
N ILE A 9 -1.71 -2.60 -9.05
CA ILE A 9 -0.79 -3.65 -8.63
C ILE A 9 0.62 -3.10 -8.68
N TYR A 10 1.36 -3.26 -7.60
CA TYR A 10 2.72 -2.75 -7.47
C TYR A 10 3.68 -3.89 -7.20
N LYS A 11 4.86 -3.79 -7.78
CA LYS A 11 5.89 -4.81 -7.62
C LYS A 11 6.96 -4.31 -6.67
N HIS A 12 7.22 -5.08 -5.63
CA HIS A 12 8.33 -4.81 -4.73
C HIS A 12 9.65 -5.13 -5.43
N PHE A 13 10.74 -4.46 -5.01
CA PHE A 13 12.03 -4.70 -5.64
C PHE A 13 12.49 -6.16 -5.56
N LYS A 14 11.97 -6.91 -4.59
CA LYS A 14 12.27 -8.35 -4.46
C LYS A 14 11.40 -9.20 -5.37
N GLY A 15 10.50 -8.60 -6.13
CA GLY A 15 9.66 -9.33 -7.07
C GLY A 15 8.25 -9.64 -6.59
N ASP A 16 7.97 -9.40 -5.31
CA ASP A 16 6.63 -9.66 -4.77
C ASP A 16 5.64 -8.62 -5.27
N LEU A 17 4.41 -9.06 -5.52
CA LEU A 17 3.35 -8.18 -6.01
C LEU A 17 2.38 -7.85 -4.88
N TYR A 18 1.87 -6.63 -4.93
CA TYR A 18 0.89 -6.13 -3.96
C TYR A 18 -0.24 -5.41 -4.67
N LEU A 19 -1.44 -5.58 -4.15
CA LEU A 19 -2.62 -4.89 -4.65
C LEU A 19 -2.99 -3.79 -3.64
N VAL A 20 -3.05 -2.55 -4.11
CA VAL A 20 -3.50 -1.45 -3.25
C VAL A 20 -5.01 -1.53 -3.14
N GLU A 21 -5.48 -1.75 -1.92
CA GLU A 21 -6.92 -1.86 -1.68
C GLU A 21 -7.57 -0.51 -1.46
N ASP A 22 -6.89 0.37 -0.73
CA ASP A 22 -7.48 1.66 -0.40
C ASP A 22 -6.42 2.56 0.24
N ILE A 23 -6.81 3.80 0.48
CA ILE A 23 -5.99 4.77 1.19
C ILE A 23 -6.82 5.28 2.36
N ALA A 24 -6.26 5.24 3.55
CA ALA A 24 -6.96 5.63 4.77
C ALA A 24 -6.20 6.74 5.48
N ILE A 25 -6.90 7.42 6.36
CA ILE A 25 -6.32 8.50 7.16
C ILE A 25 -6.21 8.02 8.60
N ASN A 26 -5.01 8.19 9.19
CA ASN A 26 -4.84 7.94 10.61
C ASN A 26 -5.55 9.06 11.35
N SER A 27 -6.58 8.72 12.12
CA SER A 27 -7.42 9.72 12.77
C SER A 27 -6.68 10.53 13.83
N GLU A 28 -5.59 10.01 14.36
CA GLU A 28 -4.81 10.68 15.39
C GLU A 28 -3.83 11.71 14.80
N THR A 29 -3.17 11.35 13.71
CA THR A 29 -2.11 12.17 13.14
C THR A 29 -2.52 12.83 11.83
N GLU A 30 -3.62 12.38 11.22
CA GLU A 30 -4.11 12.82 9.92
C GLU A 30 -3.16 12.46 8.78
N GLU A 31 -2.25 11.53 9.01
CA GLU A 31 -1.39 11.01 7.96
C GLU A 31 -2.14 10.00 7.10
N GLU A 32 -1.79 9.99 5.82
CA GLU A 32 -2.35 9.02 4.89
C GLU A 32 -1.59 7.71 4.98
N TYR A 33 -2.34 6.60 4.94
CA TYR A 33 -1.80 5.25 4.92
C TYR A 33 -2.33 4.50 3.72
N VAL A 34 -1.48 3.65 3.16
CA VAL A 34 -1.88 2.75 2.08
C VAL A 34 -2.27 1.41 2.69
N ILE A 35 -3.44 0.92 2.31
CA ILE A 35 -3.89 -0.42 2.69
C ILE A 35 -3.65 -1.30 1.47
N TYR A 36 -2.83 -2.31 1.62
CA TYR A 36 -2.46 -3.14 0.47
C TYR A 36 -2.43 -4.61 0.85
N ARG A 37 -2.70 -5.45 -0.15
CA ARG A 37 -2.77 -6.89 0.04
C ARG A 37 -1.61 -7.56 -0.67
N ALA A 38 -0.93 -8.46 0.05
CA ALA A 38 0.12 -9.27 -0.55
C ALA A 38 -0.52 -10.25 -1.53
N LEU A 39 0.02 -10.33 -2.73
CA LEU A 39 -0.46 -11.28 -3.74
C LEU A 39 0.43 -12.52 -3.73
N TYR A 40 0.78 -12.96 -2.54
CA TYR A 40 1.58 -14.16 -2.34
C TYR A 40 1.31 -14.68 -0.92
N GLY A 41 1.75 -15.91 -0.66
CA GLY A 41 1.57 -16.52 0.64
C GLY A 41 0.11 -16.53 1.07
N ASP A 42 -0.17 -16.02 2.25
CA ASP A 42 -1.51 -16.02 2.82
C ASP A 42 -2.37 -14.84 2.39
N ASN A 43 -1.88 -14.02 1.47
CA ASN A 43 -2.60 -12.85 0.97
C ASN A 43 -3.02 -11.92 2.10
N LYS A 44 -2.09 -11.64 3.00
CA LYS A 44 -2.41 -10.81 4.15
C LYS A 44 -2.55 -9.35 3.76
N LEU A 45 -3.31 -8.63 4.56
CA LEU A 45 -3.55 -7.22 4.37
C LEU A 45 -2.62 -6.43 5.27
N TYR A 46 -1.98 -5.40 4.71
CA TYR A 46 -1.00 -4.58 5.42
C TYR A 46 -1.35 -3.11 5.31
N ILE A 47 -0.78 -2.31 6.20
CA ILE A 47 -0.84 -0.85 6.08
C ILE A 47 0.58 -0.31 6.14
N ARG A 48 0.77 0.85 5.49
CA ARG A 48 2.07 1.52 5.46
C ARG A 48 1.84 3.00 5.21
N PRO A 49 2.62 3.89 5.85
CA PRO A 49 2.48 5.31 5.56
C PRO A 49 2.63 5.58 4.06
N TYR A 50 1.81 6.48 3.54
CA TYR A 50 1.75 6.76 2.12
C TYR A 50 3.12 7.08 1.53
N ASN A 51 3.84 8.02 2.16
CA ASN A 51 5.13 8.44 1.63
C ASN A 51 6.21 7.36 1.75
N MET A 52 6.02 6.40 2.64
CA MET A 52 6.95 5.27 2.72
C MET A 52 6.63 4.21 1.68
N PHE A 53 5.36 4.12 1.26
CA PHE A 53 4.97 3.15 0.25
C PHE A 53 5.55 3.52 -1.12
N ILE A 54 5.61 4.81 -1.42
CA ILE A 54 6.09 5.29 -2.72
C ILE A 54 7.61 5.53 -2.76
N SER A 55 8.27 5.48 -1.63
CA SER A 55 9.72 5.78 -1.58
C SER A 55 10.60 4.58 -1.94
#